data_afb4a69a06c3ca967be96a0c93764e7b
#
_entry.id   afb4a69a06c3ca967be96a0c93764e7b
#
_cell.length_a   1.000
_cell.length_b   1.000
_cell.length_c   1.000
_cell.angle_alpha   90.00
_cell.angle_beta   90.00
_cell.angle_gamma   90.00
#
_symmetry.space_group_name_H-M   'P 1'
#
loop_
_entity.id
_entity.type
_entity.pdbx_description
1 polymer ?
#
loop_
_entity_poly.entity_id
_entity_poly.type
_entity_poly.pdbx_seq_one_letter_code
_entity_poly.pdbx_strand_id
1 'polypeptide(L)'
;MPKKAGILLALTVLAMVVLGYHPGLEDDAYYLAAIKQRLNPALFPHDSDFFRLQFQATLFDRLIAGSVRLTHIRLEWAAFLWQFAAVFAILAACWRISRQWAGVALVAVLLSIPVSGTGISLVDQHLHPRALATACVLWAVAMTLERRFVFAGVLLAGAASVHAIMAAFGISCCLFLAFPEGVQGVAMLLPLGWVFDPASEAWRRAAATRSFYFPLRWEWYEWLGVLAPVAILWMFGRFGRRLAWFAIFQFVVAIAMMLPPGLERLRPLEPMRYLQLVYLLMFLLLGGLVGKSVWRWVVVFIPLCVGMTYAQVQMYPSSPHIEWPGTVPSNSWVKAFVWVRGNTPVDSYFALDPEYMAVPGEDFHGFRALAERSALADNLKDPGMVARVPRLADRWLAESEAQRGWKGFQAADFLRLKRAFGVDWVVVNNAAVTGLECPYRDGDLRVCRVE
;
A
#
# COMPACT_ATOMS: atom_id res chain seq x y z
N MET A 1 0.65 16.64 30.61
CA MET A 1 0.02 16.06 29.40
C MET A 1 0.19 16.92 28.14
N PRO A 2 -0.03 18.26 28.13
CA PRO A 2 0.03 19.07 26.90
C PRO A 2 1.38 19.01 26.16
N LYS A 3 2.51 19.04 26.90
CA LYS A 3 3.85 18.98 26.27
C LYS A 3 4.09 17.69 25.44
N LYS A 4 3.58 16.54 25.89
CA LYS A 4 3.75 15.26 25.17
C LYS A 4 2.93 15.21 23.88
N ALA A 5 1.68 15.70 23.94
CA ALA A 5 0.82 15.80 22.76
C ALA A 5 1.42 16.77 21.72
N GLY A 6 1.97 17.91 22.17
CA GLY A 6 2.66 18.84 21.28
C GLY A 6 3.88 18.25 20.58
N ILE A 7 4.71 17.45 21.29
CA ILE A 7 5.86 16.76 20.68
C ILE A 7 5.39 15.71 19.68
N LEU A 8 4.38 14.92 20.02
CA LEU A 8 3.82 13.92 19.08
C LEU A 8 3.25 14.59 17.82
N LEU A 9 2.54 15.69 17.97
CA LEU A 9 2.03 16.46 16.85
C LEU A 9 3.16 16.97 15.96
N ALA A 10 4.20 17.56 16.55
CA ALA A 10 5.38 18.04 15.82
C ALA A 10 6.10 16.90 15.07
N LEU A 11 6.27 15.73 15.72
CA LEU A 11 6.84 14.56 15.06
C LEU A 11 5.93 13.99 13.96
N THR A 12 4.61 14.10 14.12
CA THR A 12 3.66 13.69 13.06
C THR A 12 3.77 14.62 11.85
N VAL A 13 3.84 15.93 12.07
CA VAL A 13 4.06 16.90 10.98
C VAL A 13 5.40 16.64 10.30
N LEU A 14 6.48 16.43 11.06
CA LEU A 14 7.78 16.08 10.51
C LEU A 14 7.72 14.78 9.68
N ALA A 15 7.06 13.75 10.21
CA ALA A 15 6.87 12.48 9.51
C ALA A 15 6.13 12.66 8.18
N MET A 16 5.06 13.45 8.15
CA MET A 16 4.32 13.75 6.91
C MET A 16 5.15 14.56 5.92
N VAL A 17 5.99 15.49 6.41
CA VAL A 17 6.90 16.27 5.54
C VAL A 17 7.99 15.37 4.95
N VAL A 18 8.54 14.43 5.70
CA VAL A 18 9.57 13.50 5.21
C VAL A 18 8.96 12.44 4.28
N LEU A 19 7.78 11.91 4.63
CA LEU A 19 7.08 10.87 3.90
C LEU A 19 6.55 11.35 2.53
N GLY A 20 6.09 12.61 2.48
CA GLY A 20 5.28 13.10 1.37
C GLY A 20 3.82 12.69 1.48
N TYR A 21 2.99 13.19 0.54
CA TYR A 21 1.57 12.81 0.44
C TYR A 21 1.11 12.83 -1.01
N HIS A 22 0.70 11.67 -1.51
CA HIS A 22 0.35 11.45 -2.91
C HIS A 22 -0.96 10.65 -3.04
N PRO A 23 -2.14 11.28 -3.03
CA PRO A 23 -3.43 10.60 -3.17
C PRO A 23 -3.62 10.04 -4.57
N GLY A 24 -4.20 8.84 -4.66
CA GLY A 24 -4.41 8.14 -5.93
C GLY A 24 -3.19 7.37 -6.43
N LEU A 25 -2.07 7.39 -5.69
CA LEU A 25 -0.82 6.74 -6.06
C LEU A 25 -0.82 5.28 -5.62
N GLU A 26 -0.09 4.42 -6.36
CA GLU A 26 0.16 3.03 -5.98
C GLU A 26 -1.14 2.22 -5.71
N ASP A 27 -1.25 1.62 -4.54
CA ASP A 27 -2.41 0.82 -4.14
C ASP A 27 -3.68 1.66 -3.91
N ASP A 28 -3.56 2.98 -3.81
CA ASP A 28 -4.71 3.88 -3.72
C ASP A 28 -5.57 3.84 -5.01
N ALA A 29 -5.01 3.35 -6.12
CA ALA A 29 -5.75 3.02 -7.34
C ALA A 29 -6.99 2.14 -7.07
N TYR A 30 -6.93 1.25 -6.06
CA TYR A 30 -8.07 0.43 -5.63
C TYR A 30 -8.84 1.01 -4.47
N TYR A 31 -8.12 1.43 -3.42
CA TYR A 31 -8.76 1.86 -2.17
C TYR A 31 -9.56 3.13 -2.36
N LEU A 32 -9.01 4.12 -3.07
CA LEU A 32 -9.70 5.35 -3.36
C LEU A 32 -10.87 5.13 -4.33
N ALA A 33 -10.69 4.29 -5.37
CA ALA A 33 -11.76 3.90 -6.28
C ALA A 33 -12.90 3.19 -5.52
N ALA A 34 -12.57 2.28 -4.60
CA ALA A 34 -13.53 1.58 -3.76
C ALA A 34 -14.34 2.55 -2.86
N ILE A 35 -13.67 3.51 -2.21
CA ILE A 35 -14.34 4.53 -1.39
C ILE A 35 -15.26 5.40 -2.26
N LYS A 36 -14.79 5.82 -3.45
CA LYS A 36 -15.57 6.64 -4.39
C LYS A 36 -16.81 5.89 -4.88
N GLN A 37 -16.70 4.62 -5.24
CA GLN A 37 -17.87 3.81 -5.62
C GLN A 37 -18.87 3.66 -4.47
N ARG A 38 -18.38 3.54 -3.23
CA ARG A 38 -19.28 3.50 -2.08
C ARG A 38 -20.02 4.83 -1.85
N LEU A 39 -19.41 5.95 -2.18
CA LEU A 39 -20.02 7.28 -2.13
C LEU A 39 -21.00 7.49 -3.29
N ASN A 40 -20.63 7.04 -4.49
CA ASN A 40 -21.44 7.08 -5.71
C ASN A 40 -21.46 5.71 -6.42
N PRO A 41 -22.50 4.87 -6.23
CA PRO A 41 -22.60 3.54 -6.82
C PRO A 41 -22.67 3.49 -8.35
N ALA A 42 -22.91 4.62 -9.03
CA ALA A 42 -22.92 4.67 -10.50
C ALA A 42 -21.52 4.60 -11.12
N LEU A 43 -20.47 4.79 -10.30
CA LEU A 43 -19.09 4.72 -10.80
C LEU A 43 -18.68 3.28 -11.13
N PHE A 44 -17.83 3.14 -12.14
CA PHE A 44 -17.17 1.88 -12.54
C PHE A 44 -18.12 0.75 -12.94
N PRO A 45 -19.07 0.97 -13.86
CA PRO A 45 -20.04 -0.05 -14.25
C PRO A 45 -19.41 -1.27 -14.94
N HIS A 46 -18.22 -1.13 -15.56
CA HIS A 46 -17.60 -2.19 -16.35
C HIS A 46 -16.55 -3.01 -15.60
N ASP A 47 -15.87 -2.43 -14.59
CA ASP A 47 -14.64 -3.03 -14.03
C ASP A 47 -14.58 -3.03 -12.48
N SER A 48 -15.69 -2.74 -11.80
CA SER A 48 -15.76 -2.72 -10.33
C SER A 48 -15.31 -4.02 -9.67
N ASP A 49 -15.34 -5.15 -10.37
CA ASP A 49 -14.90 -6.45 -9.84
C ASP A 49 -13.42 -6.46 -9.43
N PHE A 50 -12.57 -5.63 -10.04
CA PHE A 50 -11.15 -5.53 -9.69
C PHE A 50 -10.91 -4.94 -8.29
N PHE A 51 -11.84 -4.19 -7.72
CA PHE A 51 -11.73 -3.66 -6.34
C PHE A 51 -12.89 -4.02 -5.42
N ARG A 52 -13.87 -4.78 -5.92
CA ARG A 52 -15.06 -5.20 -5.16
C ARG A 52 -14.72 -6.03 -3.91
N LEU A 53 -13.61 -6.78 -3.95
CA LEU A 53 -13.15 -7.54 -2.79
C LEU A 53 -12.93 -6.65 -1.57
N GLN A 54 -12.44 -5.41 -1.75
CA GLN A 54 -12.22 -4.48 -0.66
C GLN A 54 -13.52 -4.14 0.08
N PHE A 55 -14.64 -4.01 -0.64
CA PHE A 55 -15.96 -3.79 -0.03
C PHE A 55 -16.46 -4.95 0.82
N GLN A 56 -16.08 -6.17 0.45
CA GLN A 56 -16.60 -7.39 1.07
C GLN A 56 -15.71 -7.85 2.21
N ALA A 57 -14.40 -7.71 2.08
CA ALA A 57 -13.41 -8.25 3.00
C ALA A 57 -13.09 -7.35 4.19
N THR A 58 -13.29 -6.02 4.07
CA THR A 58 -12.89 -5.06 5.10
C THR A 58 -13.92 -3.98 5.34
N LEU A 59 -13.82 -3.29 6.48
CA LEU A 59 -14.66 -2.12 6.82
C LEU A 59 -14.00 -0.79 6.44
N PHE A 60 -12.82 -0.82 5.82
CA PHE A 60 -12.02 0.38 5.54
C PHE A 60 -12.79 1.42 4.71
N ASP A 61 -13.31 1.01 3.54
CA ASP A 61 -14.07 1.87 2.65
C ASP A 61 -15.37 2.39 3.28
N ARG A 62 -16.05 1.57 4.12
CA ARG A 62 -17.22 1.97 4.89
C ARG A 62 -16.89 3.03 5.93
N LEU A 63 -15.75 2.87 6.62
CA LEU A 63 -15.28 3.80 7.65
C LEU A 63 -14.98 5.18 7.03
N ILE A 64 -14.24 5.20 5.93
CA ILE A 64 -13.85 6.46 5.28
C ILE A 64 -15.08 7.12 4.62
N ALA A 65 -15.85 6.38 3.82
CA ALA A 65 -17.07 6.90 3.20
C ALA A 65 -18.11 7.36 4.25
N GLY A 66 -18.23 6.63 5.36
CA GLY A 66 -19.08 7.00 6.49
C GLY A 66 -18.65 8.31 7.14
N SER A 67 -17.33 8.52 7.33
CA SER A 67 -16.80 9.78 7.86
C SER A 67 -17.08 10.96 6.93
N VAL A 68 -16.94 10.79 5.61
CA VAL A 68 -17.29 11.81 4.60
C VAL A 68 -18.77 12.18 4.67
N ARG A 69 -19.66 11.17 4.72
CA ARG A 69 -21.12 11.40 4.80
C ARG A 69 -21.53 12.11 6.10
N LEU A 70 -20.91 11.75 7.22
CA LEU A 70 -21.21 12.32 8.51
C LEU A 70 -20.73 13.77 8.67
N THR A 71 -19.51 14.04 8.19
CA THR A 71 -18.85 15.34 8.38
C THR A 71 -19.09 16.32 7.23
N HIS A 72 -19.55 15.82 6.06
CA HIS A 72 -19.69 16.58 4.81
C HIS A 72 -18.36 17.21 4.32
N ILE A 73 -17.20 16.74 4.85
CA ILE A 73 -15.86 17.15 4.38
C ILE A 73 -15.60 16.45 3.04
N ARG A 74 -14.95 17.15 2.10
CA ARG A 74 -14.52 16.56 0.82
C ARG A 74 -13.63 15.36 1.05
N LEU A 75 -13.77 14.32 0.21
CA LEU A 75 -13.04 13.06 0.35
C LEU A 75 -11.53 13.25 0.42
N GLU A 76 -10.97 14.17 -0.36
CA GLU A 76 -9.53 14.44 -0.39
C GLU A 76 -9.02 14.91 1.00
N TRP A 77 -9.78 15.79 1.66
CA TRP A 77 -9.45 16.23 3.02
C TRP A 77 -9.70 15.15 4.06
N ALA A 78 -10.75 14.35 3.90
CA ALA A 78 -11.01 13.25 4.80
C ALA A 78 -9.87 12.21 4.72
N ALA A 79 -9.41 11.86 3.51
CA ALA A 79 -8.27 10.95 3.31
C ALA A 79 -6.98 11.49 3.94
N PHE A 80 -6.67 12.77 3.73
CA PHE A 80 -5.50 13.42 4.36
C PHE A 80 -5.57 13.36 5.90
N LEU A 81 -6.73 13.71 6.47
CA LEU A 81 -6.91 13.71 7.93
C LEU A 81 -6.81 12.29 8.52
N TRP A 82 -7.34 11.28 7.84
CA TRP A 82 -7.22 9.89 8.25
C TRP A 82 -5.77 9.40 8.17
N GLN A 83 -5.01 9.76 7.12
CA GLN A 83 -3.58 9.47 7.02
C GLN A 83 -2.80 10.13 8.15
N PHE A 84 -3.04 11.41 8.39
CA PHE A 84 -2.42 12.14 9.50
C PHE A 84 -2.72 11.51 10.86
N ALA A 85 -3.99 11.14 11.10
CA ALA A 85 -4.41 10.48 12.33
C ALA A 85 -3.78 9.09 12.50
N ALA A 86 -3.62 8.32 11.40
CA ALA A 86 -2.95 7.03 11.43
C ALA A 86 -1.47 7.17 11.80
N VAL A 87 -0.74 8.10 11.19
CA VAL A 87 0.66 8.40 11.52
C VAL A 87 0.80 8.86 12.97
N PHE A 88 -0.08 9.77 13.42
CA PHE A 88 -0.10 10.21 14.82
C PHE A 88 -0.33 9.02 15.78
N ALA A 89 -1.29 8.14 15.48
CA ALA A 89 -1.59 6.99 16.31
C ALA A 89 -0.42 5.96 16.34
N ILE A 90 0.28 5.75 15.21
CA ILE A 90 1.50 4.94 15.14
C ILE A 90 2.58 5.52 16.07
N LEU A 91 2.90 6.81 15.94
CA LEU A 91 3.93 7.46 16.77
C LEU A 91 3.56 7.51 18.27
N ALA A 92 2.26 7.71 18.56
CA ALA A 92 1.76 7.66 19.93
C ALA A 92 1.91 6.25 20.55
N ALA A 93 1.62 5.19 19.78
CA ALA A 93 1.85 3.81 20.20
C ALA A 93 3.36 3.53 20.41
N CYS A 94 4.21 3.97 19.51
CA CYS A 94 5.67 3.86 19.63
C CYS A 94 6.17 4.55 20.91
N TRP A 95 5.67 5.74 21.20
CA TRP A 95 6.00 6.41 22.48
C TRP A 95 5.49 5.63 23.70
N ARG A 96 4.29 5.05 23.60
CA ARG A 96 3.73 4.24 24.70
C ARG A 96 4.58 2.99 24.98
N ILE A 97 5.12 2.36 23.93
CA ILE A 97 5.97 1.16 24.04
C ILE A 97 7.34 1.52 24.63
N SER A 98 8.05 2.49 24.06
CA SER A 98 9.46 2.75 24.39
C SER A 98 9.67 3.76 25.49
N ARG A 99 8.76 4.72 25.64
CA ARG A 99 8.91 5.92 26.53
C ARG A 99 10.14 6.78 26.18
N GLN A 100 10.70 6.61 24.96
CA GLN A 100 11.90 7.27 24.51
C GLN A 100 11.63 8.07 23.24
N TRP A 101 11.83 9.39 23.31
CA TRP A 101 11.57 10.27 22.17
C TRP A 101 12.49 10.01 20.97
N ALA A 102 13.75 9.59 21.22
CA ALA A 102 14.69 9.28 20.17
C ALA A 102 14.21 8.14 19.28
N GLY A 103 13.66 7.06 19.89
CA GLY A 103 13.07 5.97 19.13
C GLY A 103 11.86 6.41 18.31
N VAL A 104 10.97 7.22 18.90
CA VAL A 104 9.80 7.75 18.20
C VAL A 104 10.20 8.65 17.02
N ALA A 105 11.19 9.52 17.22
CA ALA A 105 11.70 10.39 16.17
C ALA A 105 12.38 9.61 15.05
N LEU A 106 13.14 8.55 15.37
CA LEU A 106 13.73 7.68 14.36
C LEU A 106 12.65 6.99 13.52
N VAL A 107 11.62 6.44 14.15
CA VAL A 107 10.47 5.87 13.43
C VAL A 107 9.81 6.92 12.55
N ALA A 108 9.56 8.15 13.07
CA ALA A 108 8.92 9.22 12.32
C ALA A 108 9.64 9.57 11.01
N VAL A 109 10.98 9.57 11.04
CA VAL A 109 11.80 9.88 9.86
C VAL A 109 11.90 8.71 8.88
N LEU A 110 11.80 7.45 9.37
CA LEU A 110 11.99 6.24 8.56
C LEU A 110 10.67 5.61 8.06
N LEU A 111 9.52 6.30 8.17
CA LEU A 111 8.23 5.74 7.75
C LEU A 111 8.16 5.37 6.28
N SER A 112 8.93 6.04 5.42
CA SER A 112 8.98 5.76 3.98
C SER A 112 10.00 4.70 3.58
N ILE A 113 10.72 4.09 4.53
CA ILE A 113 11.74 3.08 4.19
C ILE A 113 11.07 1.83 3.61
N PRO A 114 11.59 1.28 2.49
CA PRO A 114 11.10 0.02 1.95
C PRO A 114 11.35 -1.14 2.92
N VAL A 115 10.39 -2.04 3.04
CA VAL A 115 10.52 -3.27 3.82
C VAL A 115 10.94 -4.40 2.91
N SER A 116 12.12 -4.95 3.12
CA SER A 116 12.73 -5.97 2.25
C SER A 116 11.82 -7.16 2.00
N GLY A 117 11.78 -7.62 0.75
CA GLY A 117 11.03 -8.80 0.34
C GLY A 117 9.51 -8.69 0.45
N THR A 118 8.95 -7.48 0.55
CA THR A 118 7.51 -7.27 0.78
C THR A 118 6.81 -6.41 -0.26
N GLY A 119 7.55 -5.63 -1.04
CA GLY A 119 7.00 -4.65 -1.99
C GLY A 119 6.21 -3.51 -1.33
N ILE A 120 6.46 -3.21 -0.04
CA ILE A 120 5.80 -2.11 0.68
C ILE A 120 6.82 -1.24 1.42
N SER A 121 6.42 -0.01 1.72
CA SER A 121 7.09 0.84 2.72
C SER A 121 6.50 0.62 4.12
N LEU A 122 7.14 1.13 5.18
CA LEU A 122 6.61 1.06 6.54
C LEU A 122 5.25 1.75 6.64
N VAL A 123 5.10 2.90 6.01
CA VAL A 123 3.82 3.60 5.83
C VAL A 123 3.79 4.14 4.40
N ASP A 124 2.63 4.05 3.77
CA ASP A 124 2.43 4.54 2.42
C ASP A 124 2.25 6.07 2.40
N GLN A 125 2.52 6.70 1.25
CA GLN A 125 2.38 8.14 1.04
C GLN A 125 0.93 8.58 0.79
N HIS A 126 -0.02 7.70 0.99
CA HIS A 126 -1.46 7.91 0.85
C HIS A 126 -2.21 7.15 1.95
N LEU A 127 -3.50 7.41 2.09
CA LEU A 127 -4.33 6.70 3.05
C LEU A 127 -4.47 5.23 2.66
N HIS A 128 -3.93 4.35 3.50
CA HIS A 128 -3.96 2.90 3.27
C HIS A 128 -4.52 2.15 4.48
N PRO A 129 -5.37 1.11 4.31
CA PRO A 129 -5.91 0.34 5.44
C PRO A 129 -4.82 -0.28 6.31
N ARG A 130 -3.66 -0.61 5.75
CA ARG A 130 -2.49 -1.10 6.48
C ARG A 130 -2.00 -0.12 7.54
N ALA A 131 -1.98 1.20 7.26
CA ALA A 131 -1.54 2.20 8.22
C ALA A 131 -2.45 2.23 9.47
N LEU A 132 -3.78 2.16 9.28
CA LEU A 132 -4.75 2.08 10.37
C LEU A 132 -4.60 0.79 11.17
N ALA A 133 -4.45 -0.34 10.48
CA ALA A 133 -4.24 -1.63 11.12
C ALA A 133 -2.92 -1.66 11.91
N THR A 134 -1.84 -1.11 11.36
CA THR A 134 -0.53 -0.98 12.04
C THR A 134 -0.64 -0.15 13.32
N ALA A 135 -1.38 0.97 13.29
CA ALA A 135 -1.65 1.76 14.48
C ALA A 135 -2.34 0.91 15.57
N CYS A 136 -3.41 0.20 15.21
CA CYS A 136 -4.13 -0.70 16.13
C CYS A 136 -3.23 -1.81 16.67
N VAL A 137 -2.40 -2.44 15.82
CA VAL A 137 -1.47 -3.50 16.21
C VAL A 137 -0.40 -2.97 17.19
N LEU A 138 0.20 -1.81 16.94
CA LEU A 138 1.19 -1.23 17.84
C LEU A 138 0.58 -0.84 19.19
N TRP A 139 -0.65 -0.33 19.21
CA TRP A 139 -1.39 -0.12 20.44
C TRP A 139 -1.70 -1.44 21.17
N ALA A 140 -2.05 -2.50 20.43
CA ALA A 140 -2.23 -3.82 21.01
C ALA A 140 -0.92 -4.37 21.62
N VAL A 141 0.22 -4.17 20.97
CA VAL A 141 1.55 -4.48 21.52
C VAL A 141 1.78 -3.71 22.83
N ALA A 142 1.50 -2.40 22.85
CA ALA A 142 1.63 -1.59 24.07
C ALA A 142 0.74 -2.14 25.22
N MET A 143 -0.52 -2.48 24.92
CA MET A 143 -1.46 -3.04 25.91
C MET A 143 -1.01 -4.42 26.39
N THR A 144 -0.46 -5.25 25.51
CA THR A 144 0.08 -6.56 25.85
C THR A 144 1.26 -6.45 26.82
N LEU A 145 2.18 -5.52 26.58
CA LEU A 145 3.30 -5.23 27.49
C LEU A 145 2.83 -4.74 28.87
N GLU A 146 1.69 -4.04 28.91
CA GLU A 146 1.05 -3.59 30.16
C GLU A 146 0.11 -4.67 30.79
N ARG A 147 0.06 -5.87 30.21
CA ARG A 147 -0.83 -6.98 30.62
C ARG A 147 -2.32 -6.67 30.55
N ARG A 148 -2.71 -5.72 29.67
CA ARG A 148 -4.10 -5.33 29.42
C ARG A 148 -4.66 -6.10 28.23
N PHE A 149 -4.78 -7.42 28.36
CA PHE A 149 -5.07 -8.33 27.25
C PHE A 149 -6.44 -8.09 26.58
N VAL A 150 -7.46 -7.68 27.36
CA VAL A 150 -8.79 -7.37 26.80
C VAL A 150 -8.70 -6.19 25.82
N PHE A 151 -8.01 -5.11 26.20
CA PHE A 151 -7.81 -3.96 25.32
C PHE A 151 -6.95 -4.33 24.09
N ALA A 152 -5.92 -5.15 24.28
CA ALA A 152 -5.14 -5.68 23.16
C ALA A 152 -6.03 -6.48 22.19
N GLY A 153 -6.92 -7.35 22.70
CA GLY A 153 -7.88 -8.10 21.89
C GLY A 153 -8.84 -7.22 21.10
N VAL A 154 -9.40 -6.18 21.71
CA VAL A 154 -10.28 -5.21 21.03
C VAL A 154 -9.54 -4.48 19.91
N LEU A 155 -8.30 -4.04 20.14
CA LEU A 155 -7.48 -3.36 19.15
C LEU A 155 -7.12 -4.30 17.99
N LEU A 156 -6.81 -5.56 18.26
CA LEU A 156 -6.54 -6.58 17.23
C LEU A 156 -7.80 -6.91 16.42
N ALA A 157 -8.98 -6.94 17.05
CA ALA A 157 -10.25 -7.07 16.34
C ALA A 157 -10.51 -5.85 15.43
N GLY A 158 -10.21 -4.63 15.91
CA GLY A 158 -10.24 -3.42 15.09
C GLY A 158 -9.26 -3.50 13.90
N ALA A 159 -8.03 -3.95 14.13
CA ALA A 159 -7.06 -4.17 13.07
C ALA A 159 -7.57 -5.21 12.04
N ALA A 160 -8.17 -6.31 12.50
CA ALA A 160 -8.71 -7.37 11.64
C ALA A 160 -9.86 -6.87 10.75
N SER A 161 -10.72 -6.00 11.28
CA SER A 161 -11.82 -5.41 10.52
C SER A 161 -11.38 -4.50 9.37
N VAL A 162 -10.15 -3.95 9.45
CA VAL A 162 -9.58 -3.04 8.46
C VAL A 162 -8.57 -3.75 7.56
N HIS A 163 -7.72 -4.63 8.14
CA HIS A 163 -6.69 -5.36 7.40
C HIS A 163 -6.31 -6.67 8.11
N ALA A 164 -6.99 -7.76 7.76
CA ALA A 164 -6.89 -9.04 8.47
C ALA A 164 -5.46 -9.62 8.53
N ILE A 165 -4.67 -9.47 7.45
CA ILE A 165 -3.27 -9.98 7.39
C ILE A 165 -2.39 -9.28 8.44
N MET A 166 -2.49 -7.95 8.54
CA MET A 166 -1.72 -7.20 9.54
C MET A 166 -2.14 -7.55 10.97
N ALA A 167 -3.44 -7.80 11.18
CA ALA A 167 -3.95 -8.25 12.47
C ALA A 167 -3.40 -9.64 12.85
N ALA A 168 -3.29 -10.56 11.90
CA ALA A 168 -2.71 -11.89 12.14
C ALA A 168 -1.25 -11.79 12.63
N PHE A 169 -0.43 -10.95 12.00
CA PHE A 169 0.92 -10.68 12.47
C PHE A 169 0.94 -10.00 13.84
N GLY A 170 0.01 -9.07 14.09
CA GLY A 170 -0.17 -8.43 15.38
C GLY A 170 -0.53 -9.42 16.50
N ILE A 171 -1.47 -10.35 16.24
CA ILE A 171 -1.85 -11.43 17.17
C ILE A 171 -0.62 -12.27 17.49
N SER A 172 0.09 -12.77 16.48
CA SER A 172 1.30 -13.57 16.68
C SER A 172 2.35 -12.80 17.49
N CYS A 173 2.64 -11.55 17.16
CA CYS A 173 3.58 -10.72 17.91
C CYS A 173 3.17 -10.56 19.37
N CYS A 174 1.90 -10.28 19.65
CA CYS A 174 1.40 -10.16 21.03
C CYS A 174 1.53 -11.48 21.80
N LEU A 175 1.29 -12.63 21.16
CA LEU A 175 1.49 -13.94 21.79
C LEU A 175 2.97 -14.17 22.18
N PHE A 176 3.91 -13.88 21.30
CA PHE A 176 5.34 -13.97 21.59
C PHE A 176 5.79 -13.04 22.73
N LEU A 177 5.13 -11.88 22.86
CA LEU A 177 5.43 -10.94 23.94
C LEU A 177 4.75 -11.29 25.27
N ALA A 178 3.56 -11.91 25.23
CA ALA A 178 2.78 -12.23 26.42
C ALA A 178 3.26 -13.49 27.13
N PHE A 179 3.62 -14.54 26.37
CA PHE A 179 3.93 -15.86 26.93
C PHE A 179 5.44 -16.09 27.07
N PRO A 180 5.87 -16.86 28.09
CA PRO A 180 7.27 -17.25 28.25
C PRO A 180 7.74 -18.12 27.07
N GLU A 181 9.04 -18.17 26.88
CA GLU A 181 9.73 -19.00 25.90
C GLU A 181 9.31 -20.47 26.04
N GLY A 182 8.76 -21.07 24.99
CA GLY A 182 8.36 -22.51 24.99
C GLY A 182 6.88 -22.80 24.68
N VAL A 183 5.96 -21.81 24.73
CA VAL A 183 4.52 -22.02 24.44
C VAL A 183 4.12 -21.44 23.08
N GLN A 184 5.02 -21.50 22.11
CA GLN A 184 4.92 -20.68 20.89
C GLN A 184 4.35 -21.43 19.69
N GLY A 185 3.87 -22.66 19.87
CA GLY A 185 3.40 -23.55 18.79
C GLY A 185 1.90 -23.48 18.48
N VAL A 186 1.24 -22.32 18.60
CA VAL A 186 -0.13 -22.17 18.11
C VAL A 186 -0.09 -21.94 16.62
N ALA A 187 -0.03 -23.03 15.85
CA ALA A 187 -0.30 -23.00 14.43
C ALA A 187 -1.75 -22.55 14.22
N MET A 188 -1.96 -21.44 13.54
CA MET A 188 -3.28 -21.09 13.02
C MET A 188 -3.63 -22.08 11.90
N LEU A 189 -4.30 -23.17 12.25
CA LEU A 189 -4.94 -24.09 11.32
C LEU A 189 -6.21 -23.40 10.81
N LEU A 190 -6.09 -22.68 9.71
CA LEU A 190 -7.25 -22.24 8.93
C LEU A 190 -7.72 -23.39 8.02
N PRO A 191 -9.03 -23.54 7.75
CA PRO A 191 -9.54 -24.50 6.78
C PRO A 191 -9.15 -24.05 5.37
N LEU A 192 -8.00 -24.51 4.88
CA LEU A 192 -7.36 -24.03 3.64
C LEU A 192 -7.50 -25.05 2.50
N GLY A 193 -8.63 -25.77 2.42
CA GLY A 193 -8.86 -26.74 1.34
C GLY A 193 -8.61 -26.19 -0.06
N TRP A 194 -9.03 -24.95 -0.31
CA TRP A 194 -8.84 -24.22 -1.58
C TRP A 194 -7.36 -23.96 -1.94
N VAL A 195 -6.45 -24.04 -0.99
CA VAL A 195 -4.99 -23.83 -1.20
C VAL A 195 -4.42 -24.87 -2.17
N PHE A 196 -4.97 -26.06 -2.18
CA PHE A 196 -4.49 -27.16 -3.00
C PHE A 196 -5.13 -27.21 -4.39
N ASP A 197 -6.07 -26.31 -4.71
CA ASP A 197 -6.64 -26.22 -6.03
C ASP A 197 -5.56 -25.77 -7.04
N PRO A 198 -5.42 -26.43 -8.20
CA PRO A 198 -4.44 -26.06 -9.19
C PRO A 198 -4.70 -24.63 -9.70
N ALA A 199 -3.66 -23.83 -9.75
CA ALA A 199 -3.74 -22.48 -10.29
C ALA A 199 -3.81 -22.51 -11.82
N SER A 200 -4.66 -21.66 -12.42
CA SER A 200 -4.71 -21.49 -13.87
C SER A 200 -3.43 -20.80 -14.39
N GLU A 201 -3.13 -20.99 -15.68
CA GLU A 201 -2.00 -20.31 -16.33
C GLU A 201 -2.16 -18.79 -16.27
N ALA A 202 -3.36 -18.27 -16.51
CA ALA A 202 -3.67 -16.85 -16.39
C ALA A 202 -3.37 -16.30 -14.98
N TRP A 203 -3.74 -17.05 -13.94
CA TRP A 203 -3.43 -16.68 -12.56
C TRP A 203 -1.91 -16.67 -12.30
N ARG A 204 -1.18 -17.69 -12.77
CA ARG A 204 0.29 -17.76 -12.61
C ARG A 204 0.98 -16.60 -13.31
N ARG A 205 0.53 -16.20 -14.50
CA ARG A 205 1.04 -15.01 -15.19
C ARG A 205 0.83 -13.73 -14.38
N ALA A 206 -0.36 -13.53 -13.83
CA ALA A 206 -0.64 -12.41 -12.95
C ALA A 206 0.23 -12.43 -11.68
N ALA A 207 0.34 -13.59 -11.01
CA ALA A 207 1.18 -13.73 -9.81
C ALA A 207 2.67 -13.51 -10.11
N ALA A 208 3.16 -13.88 -11.31
CA ALA A 208 4.55 -13.73 -11.72
C ALA A 208 5.00 -12.27 -11.86
N THR A 209 4.08 -11.32 -12.03
CA THR A 209 4.39 -9.87 -12.04
C THR A 209 4.82 -9.34 -10.66
N ARG A 210 4.59 -10.12 -9.58
CA ARG A 210 4.90 -9.75 -8.20
C ARG A 210 6.20 -10.42 -7.75
N SER A 211 7.34 -9.77 -7.99
CA SER A 211 8.68 -10.32 -7.67
C SER A 211 8.81 -10.75 -6.21
N PHE A 212 8.19 -10.01 -5.29
CA PHE A 212 8.23 -10.30 -3.85
C PHE A 212 7.49 -11.59 -3.44
N TYR A 213 6.69 -12.21 -4.33
CA TYR A 213 6.12 -13.55 -4.10
C TYR A 213 7.15 -14.68 -4.27
N PHE A 214 8.33 -14.39 -4.78
CA PHE A 214 9.32 -15.39 -5.18
C PHE A 214 10.67 -15.16 -4.48
N PRO A 215 10.86 -15.66 -3.24
CA PRO A 215 12.09 -15.42 -2.48
C PRO A 215 13.37 -15.81 -3.23
N LEU A 216 13.32 -16.86 -4.06
CA LEU A 216 14.47 -17.29 -4.87
C LEU A 216 14.90 -16.30 -5.97
N ARG A 217 14.10 -15.28 -6.24
CA ARG A 217 14.40 -14.19 -7.19
C ARG A 217 14.87 -12.92 -6.50
N TRP A 218 14.98 -12.95 -5.16
CA TRP A 218 15.38 -11.78 -4.40
C TRP A 218 16.87 -11.50 -4.55
N GLU A 219 17.19 -10.24 -4.55
CA GLU A 219 18.57 -9.77 -4.52
C GLU A 219 19.19 -9.98 -3.12
N TRP A 220 20.52 -10.04 -3.05
CA TRP A 220 21.23 -10.29 -1.79
C TRP A 220 20.90 -9.27 -0.69
N TYR A 221 20.65 -8.01 -1.05
CA TYR A 221 20.30 -6.97 -0.07
C TYR A 221 18.89 -7.16 0.51
N GLU A 222 17.97 -7.79 -0.21
CA GLU A 222 16.67 -8.15 0.34
C GLU A 222 16.80 -9.21 1.43
N TRP A 223 17.65 -10.22 1.21
CA TRP A 223 17.99 -11.20 2.24
C TRP A 223 18.67 -10.57 3.45
N LEU A 224 19.59 -9.62 3.23
CA LEU A 224 20.20 -8.85 4.30
C LEU A 224 19.15 -8.08 5.11
N GLY A 225 18.19 -7.43 4.44
CA GLY A 225 17.08 -6.72 5.09
C GLY A 225 16.15 -7.63 5.89
N VAL A 226 16.03 -8.91 5.55
CA VAL A 226 15.28 -9.90 6.35
C VAL A 226 16.07 -10.37 7.57
N LEU A 227 17.36 -10.65 7.42
CA LEU A 227 18.17 -11.29 8.47
C LEU A 227 18.77 -10.29 9.46
N ALA A 228 19.21 -9.11 8.99
CA ALA A 228 19.82 -8.11 9.86
C ALA A 228 18.91 -7.64 11.00
N PRO A 229 17.60 -7.39 10.81
CA PRO A 229 16.70 -7.05 11.90
C PRO A 229 16.66 -8.09 13.02
N VAL A 230 16.74 -9.39 12.68
CA VAL A 230 16.78 -10.47 13.68
C VAL A 230 18.04 -10.38 14.54
N ALA A 231 19.21 -10.22 13.89
CA ALA A 231 20.49 -10.09 14.59
C ALA A 231 20.51 -8.82 15.46
N ILE A 232 20.02 -7.69 14.95
CA ILE A 232 19.93 -6.42 15.68
C ILE A 232 19.02 -6.58 16.91
N LEU A 233 17.82 -7.11 16.74
CA LEU A 233 16.87 -7.29 17.84
C LEU A 233 17.42 -8.22 18.94
N TRP A 234 18.20 -9.23 18.57
CA TRP A 234 18.83 -10.14 19.54
C TRP A 234 19.72 -9.42 20.56
N MET A 235 20.28 -8.27 20.20
CA MET A 235 21.15 -7.44 21.06
C MET A 235 20.38 -6.64 22.11
N PHE A 236 19.03 -6.49 21.97
CA PHE A 236 18.20 -5.63 22.83
C PHE A 236 17.51 -6.37 23.99
N GLY A 237 18.24 -7.14 24.79
CA GLY A 237 17.74 -7.75 26.01
C GLY A 237 16.56 -8.70 25.79
N ARG A 238 15.72 -8.89 26.81
CA ARG A 238 14.59 -9.84 26.75
C ARG A 238 13.52 -9.44 25.74
N PHE A 239 13.19 -8.16 25.65
CA PHE A 239 12.18 -7.67 24.72
C PHE A 239 12.62 -7.86 23.26
N GLY A 240 13.84 -7.43 22.94
CA GLY A 240 14.38 -7.62 21.57
C GLY A 240 14.48 -9.10 21.20
N ARG A 241 14.95 -9.97 22.11
CA ARG A 241 15.01 -11.42 21.84
C ARG A 241 13.64 -12.06 21.57
N ARG A 242 12.58 -11.65 22.27
CA ARG A 242 11.23 -12.12 21.96
C ARG A 242 10.76 -11.68 20.58
N LEU A 243 11.08 -10.45 20.17
CA LEU A 243 10.81 -9.97 18.82
C LEU A 243 11.65 -10.71 17.77
N ALA A 244 12.90 -11.05 18.06
CA ALA A 244 13.73 -11.87 17.19
C ALA A 244 13.14 -13.27 16.99
N TRP A 245 12.68 -13.91 18.07
CA TRP A 245 11.97 -15.20 17.97
C TRP A 245 10.68 -15.11 17.19
N PHE A 246 9.89 -14.05 17.38
CA PHE A 246 8.72 -13.77 16.54
C PHE A 246 9.12 -13.66 15.06
N ALA A 247 10.18 -12.90 14.76
CA ALA A 247 10.65 -12.72 13.39
C ALA A 247 11.14 -14.04 12.76
N ILE A 248 11.90 -14.86 13.50
CA ILE A 248 12.35 -16.18 13.05
C ILE A 248 11.16 -17.10 12.76
N PHE A 249 10.19 -17.16 13.68
CA PHE A 249 8.99 -17.98 13.50
C PHE A 249 8.22 -17.58 12.26
N GLN A 250 7.94 -16.29 12.09
CA GLN A 250 7.22 -15.78 10.94
C GLN A 250 8.00 -16.00 9.63
N PHE A 251 9.33 -15.89 9.67
CA PHE A 251 10.18 -16.18 8.51
C PHE A 251 10.05 -17.66 8.10
N VAL A 252 10.12 -18.59 9.04
CA VAL A 252 9.95 -20.02 8.74
C VAL A 252 8.57 -20.29 8.14
N VAL A 253 7.51 -19.70 8.71
CA VAL A 253 6.15 -19.81 8.18
C VAL A 253 6.06 -19.24 6.78
N ALA A 254 6.62 -18.05 6.56
CA ALA A 254 6.61 -17.39 5.25
C ALA A 254 7.31 -18.24 4.17
N ILE A 255 8.49 -18.76 4.47
CA ILE A 255 9.24 -19.63 3.55
C ILE A 255 8.47 -20.93 3.27
N ALA A 256 7.88 -21.53 4.29
CA ALA A 256 7.05 -22.73 4.14
C ALA A 256 5.79 -22.48 3.27
N MET A 257 5.25 -21.27 3.27
CA MET A 257 4.11 -20.88 2.42
C MET A 257 4.52 -20.52 0.98
N MET A 258 5.71 -19.96 0.78
CA MET A 258 6.10 -19.36 -0.50
C MET A 258 6.90 -20.30 -1.39
N LEU A 259 7.73 -21.19 -0.84
CA LEU A 259 8.62 -22.05 -1.62
C LEU A 259 7.92 -23.26 -2.26
N PRO A 260 7.06 -24.04 -1.57
CA PRO A 260 6.49 -25.23 -2.16
C PRO A 260 5.56 -24.88 -3.35
N PRO A 261 5.74 -25.50 -4.53
CA PRO A 261 4.86 -25.26 -5.68
C PRO A 261 3.39 -25.57 -5.39
N GLY A 262 3.11 -26.60 -4.59
CA GLY A 262 1.73 -26.97 -4.20
C GLY A 262 1.02 -25.95 -3.30
N LEU A 263 1.74 -24.96 -2.77
CA LEU A 263 1.20 -23.89 -1.92
C LEU A 263 1.22 -22.52 -2.59
N GLU A 264 1.38 -22.46 -3.92
CA GLU A 264 1.48 -21.19 -4.66
C GLU A 264 0.29 -20.24 -4.43
N ARG A 265 -0.89 -20.77 -4.11
CA ARG A 265 -2.11 -20.02 -3.76
C ARG A 265 -2.00 -19.25 -2.44
N LEU A 266 -1.01 -19.56 -1.59
CA LEU A 266 -0.76 -18.82 -0.35
C LEU A 266 0.11 -17.57 -0.55
N ARG A 267 0.84 -17.44 -1.64
CA ARG A 267 1.72 -16.28 -1.92
C ARG A 267 1.02 -14.93 -1.83
N PRO A 268 -0.24 -14.77 -2.31
CA PRO A 268 -0.98 -13.51 -2.20
C PRO A 268 -1.37 -13.12 -0.77
N LEU A 269 -1.19 -13.99 0.23
CA LEU A 269 -1.30 -13.62 1.65
C LEU A 269 -0.09 -12.80 2.11
N GLU A 270 0.95 -12.68 1.27
CA GLU A 270 2.11 -11.82 1.49
C GLU A 270 2.76 -12.04 2.87
N PRO A 271 3.13 -13.29 3.19
CA PRO A 271 3.51 -13.68 4.54
C PRO A 271 4.77 -12.98 5.06
N MET A 272 5.59 -12.38 4.20
CA MET A 272 6.77 -11.58 4.60
C MET A 272 6.40 -10.20 5.17
N ARG A 273 5.15 -9.73 5.06
CA ARG A 273 4.73 -8.42 5.59
C ARG A 273 4.81 -8.29 7.11
N TYR A 274 5.01 -9.39 7.86
CA TYR A 274 5.35 -9.32 9.28
C TYR A 274 6.59 -8.44 9.56
N LEU A 275 7.51 -8.34 8.59
CA LEU A 275 8.72 -7.52 8.68
C LEU A 275 8.41 -6.05 8.90
N GLN A 276 7.27 -5.53 8.43
CA GLN A 276 6.86 -4.15 8.72
C GLN A 276 6.82 -3.90 10.24
N LEU A 277 6.23 -4.80 11.00
CA LEU A 277 6.16 -4.68 12.46
C LEU A 277 7.55 -4.85 13.10
N VAL A 278 8.35 -5.80 12.58
CA VAL A 278 9.73 -6.02 13.02
C VAL A 278 10.60 -4.77 12.82
N TYR A 279 10.53 -4.14 11.65
CA TYR A 279 11.27 -2.92 11.33
C TYR A 279 10.86 -1.75 12.24
N LEU A 280 9.55 -1.53 12.43
CA LEU A 280 9.04 -0.46 13.31
C LEU A 280 9.57 -0.61 14.72
N LEU A 281 9.47 -1.82 15.29
CA LEU A 281 9.94 -2.09 16.66
C LEU A 281 11.48 -2.07 16.77
N MET A 282 12.19 -2.52 15.73
CA MET A 282 13.66 -2.43 15.66
C MET A 282 14.11 -0.96 15.66
N PHE A 283 13.55 -0.12 14.79
CA PHE A 283 13.92 1.30 14.74
C PHE A 283 13.57 2.02 16.04
N LEU A 284 12.46 1.65 16.67
CA LEU A 284 12.08 2.16 17.97
C LEU A 284 13.14 1.87 19.05
N LEU A 285 13.73 0.67 19.02
CA LEU A 285 14.81 0.27 19.93
C LEU A 285 16.15 0.92 19.57
N LEU A 286 16.50 0.94 18.28
CA LEU A 286 17.73 1.57 17.78
C LEU A 286 17.81 3.05 18.13
N GLY A 287 16.69 3.77 18.02
CA GLY A 287 16.65 5.18 18.39
C GLY A 287 17.03 5.43 19.84
N GLY A 288 16.80 4.45 20.72
CA GLY A 288 17.23 4.52 22.11
C GLY A 288 18.76 4.65 22.30
N LEU A 289 19.56 4.17 21.32
CA LEU A 289 21.02 4.28 21.33
C LEU A 289 21.53 5.72 21.10
N VAL A 290 20.74 6.58 20.49
CA VAL A 290 21.07 8.00 20.29
C VAL A 290 21.18 8.69 21.65
N GLY A 291 20.37 8.28 22.63
CA GLY A 291 20.43 8.75 24.00
C GLY A 291 20.04 10.24 24.15
N LYS A 292 20.64 10.92 25.12
CA LYS A 292 20.34 12.34 25.46
C LYS A 292 21.30 13.34 24.83
N SER A 293 22.29 12.91 24.07
CA SER A 293 23.29 13.81 23.48
C SER A 293 22.69 14.59 22.31
N VAL A 294 22.64 15.92 22.45
CA VAL A 294 22.14 16.81 21.38
C VAL A 294 22.95 16.63 20.10
N TRP A 295 24.27 16.47 20.20
CA TRP A 295 25.14 16.29 19.06
C TRP A 295 24.81 15.00 18.29
N ARG A 296 24.55 13.88 18.98
CA ARG A 296 24.12 12.63 18.33
C ARG A 296 22.79 12.82 17.60
N TRP A 297 21.88 13.59 18.16
CA TRP A 297 20.63 13.93 17.50
C TRP A 297 20.88 14.68 16.18
N VAL A 298 21.70 15.73 16.22
CA VAL A 298 22.02 16.52 15.02
C VAL A 298 22.67 15.65 13.95
N VAL A 299 23.68 14.84 14.31
CA VAL A 299 24.44 14.00 13.37
C VAL A 299 23.62 12.86 12.77
N VAL A 300 22.64 12.32 13.51
CA VAL A 300 21.82 11.19 13.02
C VAL A 300 20.56 11.71 12.31
N PHE A 301 19.78 12.59 12.95
CA PHE A 301 18.45 12.93 12.44
C PHE A 301 18.47 13.91 11.28
N ILE A 302 19.38 14.88 11.23
CA ILE A 302 19.40 15.83 10.11
C ILE A 302 19.74 15.11 8.79
N PRO A 303 20.82 14.30 8.69
CA PRO A 303 21.10 13.57 7.47
C PRO A 303 20.00 12.57 7.08
N LEU A 304 19.38 11.90 8.07
CA LEU A 304 18.26 11.00 7.78
C LEU A 304 17.04 11.76 7.24
N CYS A 305 16.64 12.87 7.86
CA CYS A 305 15.54 13.69 7.35
C CYS A 305 15.81 14.15 5.93
N VAL A 306 16.97 14.72 5.66
CA VAL A 306 17.35 15.21 4.34
C VAL A 306 17.40 14.06 3.32
N GLY A 307 18.08 12.96 3.68
CA GLY A 307 18.24 11.80 2.79
C GLY A 307 16.90 11.12 2.47
N MET A 308 16.04 10.92 3.47
CA MET A 308 14.73 10.31 3.26
C MET A 308 13.80 11.21 2.45
N THR A 309 13.75 12.53 2.75
CA THR A 309 12.98 13.48 1.93
C THR A 309 13.48 13.50 0.49
N TYR A 310 14.81 13.56 0.30
CA TYR A 310 15.40 13.52 -1.04
C TYR A 310 15.03 12.24 -1.79
N ALA A 311 15.12 11.07 -1.14
CA ALA A 311 14.75 9.80 -1.74
C ALA A 311 13.27 9.77 -2.17
N GLN A 312 12.36 10.34 -1.38
CA GLN A 312 10.95 10.42 -1.72
C GLN A 312 10.68 11.36 -2.89
N VAL A 313 11.34 12.53 -2.93
CA VAL A 313 11.25 13.45 -4.08
C VAL A 313 11.76 12.80 -5.37
N GLN A 314 12.81 11.98 -5.30
CA GLN A 314 13.32 11.26 -6.46
C GLN A 314 12.44 10.07 -6.87
N MET A 315 11.68 9.49 -5.94
CA MET A 315 10.75 8.40 -6.22
C MET A 315 9.51 8.87 -6.99
N TYR A 316 9.08 10.12 -6.77
CA TYR A 316 7.90 10.72 -7.38
C TYR A 316 8.26 12.05 -8.06
N PRO A 317 8.99 11.99 -9.21
CA PRO A 317 9.60 13.17 -9.82
C PRO A 317 8.60 14.07 -10.56
N SER A 318 7.44 13.54 -10.95
CA SER A 318 6.45 14.28 -11.76
C SER A 318 5.43 15.04 -10.91
N SER A 319 5.42 14.83 -9.59
CA SER A 319 4.46 15.43 -8.65
C SER A 319 5.15 16.26 -7.58
N PRO A 320 4.48 17.26 -6.98
CA PRO A 320 4.97 17.90 -5.78
C PRO A 320 5.09 16.89 -4.65
N HIS A 321 6.12 17.01 -3.82
CA HIS A 321 6.35 16.11 -2.68
C HIS A 321 5.14 15.99 -1.72
N ILE A 322 4.32 17.01 -1.63
CA ILE A 322 3.02 16.98 -0.94
C ILE A 322 1.96 17.52 -1.88
N GLU A 323 1.05 16.65 -2.29
CA GLU A 323 -0.12 17.01 -3.08
C GLU A 323 -1.27 17.41 -2.14
N TRP A 324 -1.36 18.72 -1.88
CA TRP A 324 -2.38 19.26 -0.98
C TRP A 324 -3.80 19.05 -1.54
N PRO A 325 -4.77 18.64 -0.70
CA PRO A 325 -6.15 18.53 -1.12
C PRO A 325 -6.68 19.84 -1.71
N GLY A 326 -7.25 19.77 -2.93
CA GLY A 326 -7.85 20.92 -3.60
C GLY A 326 -6.89 21.79 -4.42
N THR A 327 -5.61 21.44 -4.49
CA THR A 327 -4.67 22.12 -5.40
C THR A 327 -4.79 21.60 -6.83
N VAL A 328 -4.40 22.42 -7.80
CA VAL A 328 -4.33 22.02 -9.20
C VAL A 328 -3.15 21.07 -9.39
N PRO A 329 -3.34 19.89 -9.99
CA PRO A 329 -2.25 18.95 -10.25
C PRO A 329 -1.17 19.55 -11.16
N SER A 330 0.10 19.24 -10.88
CA SER A 330 1.22 19.56 -11.81
C SER A 330 1.48 18.42 -12.80
N ASN A 331 1.32 17.18 -12.38
CA ASN A 331 1.53 15.99 -13.17
C ASN A 331 0.54 15.92 -14.36
N SER A 332 1.06 15.68 -15.58
CA SER A 332 0.25 15.68 -16.82
C SER A 332 -0.78 14.54 -16.85
N TRP A 333 -0.44 13.36 -16.34
CA TRP A 333 -1.38 12.24 -16.25
C TRP A 333 -2.53 12.55 -15.29
N VAL A 334 -2.22 13.14 -14.13
CA VAL A 334 -3.25 13.55 -13.17
C VAL A 334 -4.14 14.62 -13.74
N LYS A 335 -3.59 15.60 -14.48
CA LYS A 335 -4.40 16.63 -15.22
C LYS A 335 -5.35 15.96 -16.22
N ALA A 336 -4.83 15.01 -17.02
CA ALA A 336 -5.65 14.27 -17.97
C ALA A 336 -6.78 13.49 -17.28
N PHE A 337 -6.50 12.81 -16.16
CA PHE A 337 -7.49 12.04 -15.39
C PHE A 337 -8.56 12.96 -14.76
N VAL A 338 -8.15 14.10 -14.23
CA VAL A 338 -9.09 15.13 -13.72
C VAL A 338 -9.96 15.70 -14.86
N TRP A 339 -9.37 15.94 -16.04
CA TRP A 339 -10.13 16.35 -17.21
C TRP A 339 -11.16 15.28 -17.62
N VAL A 340 -10.76 14.02 -17.70
CA VAL A 340 -11.65 12.89 -17.99
C VAL A 340 -12.85 12.88 -17.04
N ARG A 341 -12.60 13.03 -15.74
CA ARG A 341 -13.66 13.05 -14.71
C ARG A 341 -14.71 14.13 -14.98
N GLY A 342 -14.28 15.31 -15.43
CA GLY A 342 -15.17 16.46 -15.65
C GLY A 342 -15.83 16.53 -17.04
N ASN A 343 -15.29 15.82 -18.05
CA ASN A 343 -15.65 16.03 -19.44
C ASN A 343 -16.13 14.76 -20.19
N THR A 344 -16.25 13.62 -19.51
CA THR A 344 -16.76 12.40 -20.13
C THR A 344 -17.96 11.84 -19.35
N PRO A 345 -18.85 11.07 -19.97
CA PRO A 345 -19.95 10.37 -19.27
C PRO A 345 -19.42 9.43 -18.16
N VAL A 346 -20.21 9.23 -17.10
CA VAL A 346 -19.84 8.40 -15.95
C VAL A 346 -19.64 6.93 -16.33
N ASP A 347 -20.41 6.47 -17.31
CA ASP A 347 -20.39 5.11 -17.84
C ASP A 347 -19.35 4.87 -18.93
N SER A 348 -18.59 5.89 -19.31
CA SER A 348 -17.51 5.75 -20.32
C SER A 348 -16.50 4.67 -19.92
N TYR A 349 -16.09 3.86 -20.90
CA TYR A 349 -15.11 2.81 -20.74
C TYR A 349 -13.82 3.16 -21.48
N PHE A 350 -12.72 3.14 -20.75
CA PHE A 350 -11.41 3.58 -21.22
C PHE A 350 -10.45 2.42 -21.48
N ALA A 351 -9.49 2.66 -22.39
CA ALA A 351 -8.26 1.91 -22.45
C ALA A 351 -7.04 2.85 -22.37
N LEU A 352 -6.01 2.39 -21.69
CA LEU A 352 -4.73 3.06 -21.52
C LEU A 352 -3.61 2.09 -21.83
N ASP A 353 -2.38 2.60 -22.01
CA ASP A 353 -1.20 1.72 -21.97
C ASP A 353 -1.24 0.89 -20.68
N PRO A 354 -1.33 -0.44 -20.73
CA PRO A 354 -1.40 -1.24 -19.52
C PRO A 354 -0.16 -1.09 -18.62
N GLU A 355 0.91 -0.49 -19.12
CA GLU A 355 2.15 -0.18 -18.41
C GLU A 355 2.37 1.33 -18.18
N TYR A 356 1.33 2.17 -18.32
CA TYR A 356 1.48 3.63 -18.21
C TYR A 356 2.10 4.07 -16.89
N MET A 357 1.83 3.33 -15.81
CA MET A 357 2.40 3.59 -14.48
C MET A 357 3.88 3.21 -14.37
N ALA A 358 4.47 2.51 -15.35
CA ALA A 358 5.89 2.11 -15.35
C ALA A 358 6.76 2.97 -16.27
N VAL A 359 6.21 4.07 -16.80
CA VAL A 359 6.98 4.97 -17.65
C VAL A 359 8.05 5.69 -16.82
N PRO A 360 9.34 5.64 -17.20
CA PRO A 360 10.41 6.31 -16.46
C PRO A 360 10.15 7.82 -16.34
N GLY A 361 10.32 8.34 -15.11
CA GLY A 361 10.10 9.75 -14.81
C GLY A 361 8.65 10.13 -14.54
N GLU A 362 7.72 9.17 -14.60
CA GLU A 362 6.33 9.34 -14.22
C GLU A 362 6.03 8.69 -12.86
N ASP A 363 4.96 9.16 -12.23
CA ASP A 363 4.49 8.61 -10.96
C ASP A 363 3.39 7.56 -11.21
N PHE A 364 3.11 6.74 -10.19
CA PHE A 364 2.20 5.58 -10.29
C PHE A 364 0.74 5.93 -9.96
N HIS A 365 0.20 7.03 -10.49
CA HIS A 365 -1.18 7.44 -10.23
C HIS A 365 -2.20 6.54 -10.92
N GLY A 366 -3.19 6.05 -10.17
CA GLY A 366 -4.23 5.16 -10.67
C GLY A 366 -5.32 5.90 -11.44
N PHE A 367 -5.58 5.50 -12.69
CA PHE A 367 -6.63 6.09 -13.54
C PHE A 367 -8.00 6.05 -12.85
N ARG A 368 -8.46 4.86 -12.40
CA ARG A 368 -9.78 4.71 -11.76
C ARG A 368 -9.94 5.61 -10.55
N ALA A 369 -8.89 5.72 -9.74
CA ALA A 369 -8.91 6.55 -8.53
C ALA A 369 -9.14 8.03 -8.82
N LEU A 370 -8.58 8.56 -9.92
CA LEU A 370 -8.57 9.97 -10.23
C LEU A 370 -9.56 10.38 -11.32
N ALA A 371 -9.71 9.57 -12.36
CA ALA A 371 -10.64 9.81 -13.46
C ALA A 371 -12.09 9.41 -13.12
N GLU A 372 -12.31 8.55 -12.12
CA GLU A 372 -13.63 8.04 -11.75
C GLU A 372 -14.38 7.39 -12.91
N ARG A 373 -13.64 6.71 -13.79
CA ARG A 373 -14.16 5.99 -14.96
C ARG A 373 -13.64 4.56 -14.99
N SER A 374 -14.42 3.69 -15.61
CA SER A 374 -13.99 2.31 -15.89
C SER A 374 -12.83 2.29 -16.89
N ALA A 375 -11.91 1.34 -16.72
CA ALA A 375 -10.81 1.11 -17.65
C ALA A 375 -10.54 -0.39 -17.83
N LEU A 376 -10.00 -0.77 -19.00
CA LEU A 376 -9.40 -2.09 -19.18
C LEU A 376 -8.29 -2.33 -18.15
N ALA A 377 -8.04 -3.59 -17.88
CA ALA A 377 -7.06 -4.00 -16.87
C ALA A 377 -5.64 -3.52 -17.21
N ASP A 378 -4.92 -3.09 -16.17
CA ASP A 378 -3.50 -2.75 -16.25
C ASP A 378 -2.60 -3.97 -15.92
N ASN A 379 -1.30 -3.83 -16.20
CA ASN A 379 -0.29 -4.85 -15.93
C ASN A 379 0.45 -4.64 -14.61
N LEU A 380 0.22 -3.53 -13.90
CA LEU A 380 0.94 -3.21 -12.69
C LEU A 380 0.14 -3.44 -11.42
N LYS A 381 -1.10 -3.01 -11.36
CA LYS A 381 -1.93 -3.08 -10.14
C LYS A 381 -2.94 -4.22 -10.19
N ASP A 382 -3.68 -4.35 -11.29
CA ASP A 382 -4.70 -5.39 -11.43
C ASP A 382 -4.20 -6.83 -11.22
N PRO A 383 -2.96 -7.22 -11.62
CA PRO A 383 -2.43 -8.53 -11.29
C PRO A 383 -2.40 -8.85 -9.79
N GLY A 384 -2.22 -7.85 -8.94
CA GLY A 384 -2.28 -8.01 -7.48
C GLY A 384 -3.67 -8.40 -6.98
N MET A 385 -4.72 -7.87 -7.61
CA MET A 385 -6.10 -8.26 -7.32
C MET A 385 -6.44 -9.63 -7.91
N VAL A 386 -5.98 -9.92 -9.12
CA VAL A 386 -6.12 -11.23 -9.76
C VAL A 386 -5.51 -12.33 -8.91
N ALA A 387 -4.32 -12.10 -8.34
CA ALA A 387 -3.67 -13.05 -7.45
C ALA A 387 -4.54 -13.38 -6.22
N ARG A 388 -5.28 -12.40 -5.69
CA ARG A 388 -6.21 -12.57 -4.55
C ARG A 388 -7.58 -13.09 -4.96
N VAL A 389 -8.01 -12.82 -6.19
CA VAL A 389 -9.34 -13.16 -6.74
C VAL A 389 -9.18 -13.94 -8.06
N PRO A 390 -8.90 -15.25 -8.00
CA PRO A 390 -8.55 -16.05 -9.17
C PRO A 390 -9.55 -16.02 -10.33
N ARG A 391 -10.83 -15.80 -10.05
CA ARG A 391 -11.88 -15.68 -11.08
C ARG A 391 -11.67 -14.51 -12.06
N LEU A 392 -10.84 -13.51 -11.69
CA LEU A 392 -10.52 -12.39 -12.57
C LEU A 392 -9.39 -12.70 -13.56
N ALA A 393 -8.74 -13.86 -13.42
CA ALA A 393 -7.51 -14.16 -14.14
C ALA A 393 -7.70 -14.21 -15.67
N ASP A 394 -8.74 -14.90 -16.15
CA ASP A 394 -8.98 -15.04 -17.59
C ASP A 394 -9.39 -13.71 -18.21
N ARG A 395 -10.20 -12.91 -17.51
CA ARG A 395 -10.57 -11.56 -17.94
C ARG A 395 -9.35 -10.67 -18.03
N TRP A 396 -8.56 -10.61 -16.96
CA TRP A 396 -7.33 -9.81 -16.93
C TRP A 396 -6.38 -10.20 -18.07
N LEU A 397 -6.19 -11.50 -18.30
CA LEU A 397 -5.31 -11.98 -19.35
C LEU A 397 -5.81 -11.56 -20.73
N ALA A 398 -7.11 -11.70 -21.00
CA ALA A 398 -7.71 -11.32 -22.28
C ALA A 398 -7.57 -9.80 -22.54
N GLU A 399 -7.88 -8.96 -21.54
CA GLU A 399 -7.75 -7.51 -21.64
C GLU A 399 -6.29 -7.09 -21.80
N SER A 400 -5.35 -7.70 -21.05
CA SER A 400 -3.92 -7.43 -21.12
C SER A 400 -3.31 -7.83 -22.47
N GLU A 401 -3.69 -9.00 -23.00
CA GLU A 401 -3.21 -9.45 -24.31
C GLU A 401 -3.76 -8.60 -25.46
N ALA A 402 -5.00 -8.14 -25.38
CA ALA A 402 -5.59 -7.26 -26.38
C ALA A 402 -4.89 -5.91 -26.45
N GLN A 403 -4.29 -5.45 -25.35
CA GLN A 403 -3.54 -4.21 -25.23
C GLN A 403 -2.03 -4.38 -25.52
N ARG A 404 -1.56 -5.59 -25.81
CA ARG A 404 -0.13 -5.86 -26.07
C ARG A 404 0.37 -5.06 -27.29
N GLY A 405 1.52 -4.42 -27.12
CA GLY A 405 2.13 -3.59 -28.17
C GLY A 405 1.54 -2.19 -28.28
N TRP A 406 0.90 -1.70 -27.23
CA TRP A 406 0.23 -0.41 -27.14
C TRP A 406 1.00 0.76 -27.77
N LYS A 407 2.32 0.84 -27.58
CA LYS A 407 3.16 1.91 -28.13
C LYS A 407 3.12 2.02 -29.66
N GLY A 408 2.77 0.92 -30.36
CA GLY A 408 2.62 0.85 -31.82
C GLY A 408 1.18 1.01 -32.30
N PHE A 409 0.19 1.16 -31.41
CA PHE A 409 -1.22 1.21 -31.79
C PHE A 409 -1.56 2.40 -32.65
N GLN A 410 -2.43 2.14 -33.64
CA GLN A 410 -3.05 3.13 -34.53
C GLN A 410 -4.58 3.10 -34.35
N ALA A 411 -5.29 3.98 -35.02
CA ALA A 411 -6.76 4.08 -34.93
C ALA A 411 -7.47 2.72 -35.12
N ALA A 412 -7.00 1.90 -36.03
CA ALA A 412 -7.58 0.57 -36.29
C ALA A 412 -7.46 -0.39 -35.07
N ASP A 413 -6.40 -0.28 -34.27
CA ASP A 413 -6.21 -1.09 -33.08
C ASP A 413 -7.17 -0.68 -31.97
N PHE A 414 -7.40 0.63 -31.81
CA PHE A 414 -8.39 1.15 -30.85
C PHE A 414 -9.81 0.76 -31.25
N LEU A 415 -10.15 0.77 -32.56
CA LEU A 415 -11.42 0.26 -33.05
C LEU A 415 -11.59 -1.25 -32.77
N ARG A 416 -10.50 -2.02 -32.80
CA ARG A 416 -10.51 -3.44 -32.38
C ARG A 416 -10.86 -3.56 -30.91
N LEU A 417 -10.27 -2.73 -30.00
CA LEU A 417 -10.63 -2.71 -28.59
C LEU A 417 -12.10 -2.32 -28.37
N LYS A 418 -12.60 -1.33 -29.12
CA LYS A 418 -14.03 -0.97 -29.07
C LYS A 418 -14.94 -2.15 -29.41
N ARG A 419 -14.63 -2.87 -30.50
CA ARG A 419 -15.44 -4.03 -30.93
C ARG A 419 -15.38 -5.18 -29.93
N ALA A 420 -14.22 -5.42 -29.32
CA ALA A 420 -14.01 -6.55 -28.42
C ALA A 420 -14.52 -6.30 -26.99
N PHE A 421 -14.38 -5.09 -26.49
CA PHE A 421 -14.63 -4.76 -25.10
C PHE A 421 -15.60 -3.60 -24.85
N GLY A 422 -15.99 -2.86 -25.90
CA GLY A 422 -16.86 -1.69 -25.77
C GLY A 422 -16.15 -0.42 -25.33
N VAL A 423 -14.84 -0.30 -25.59
CA VAL A 423 -14.05 0.87 -25.23
C VAL A 423 -14.52 2.10 -26.02
N ASP A 424 -14.85 3.19 -25.35
CA ASP A 424 -15.32 4.45 -25.94
C ASP A 424 -14.20 5.48 -26.05
N TRP A 425 -13.22 5.41 -25.15
CA TRP A 425 -12.16 6.39 -25.01
C TRP A 425 -10.80 5.75 -24.79
N VAL A 426 -9.76 6.44 -25.24
CA VAL A 426 -8.38 6.03 -24.99
C VAL A 426 -7.55 7.20 -24.44
N VAL A 427 -6.62 6.87 -23.55
CA VAL A 427 -5.57 7.80 -23.13
C VAL A 427 -4.27 7.33 -23.75
N VAL A 428 -3.70 8.11 -24.63
CA VAL A 428 -2.48 7.77 -25.38
C VAL A 428 -1.38 8.79 -25.08
N ASN A 429 -0.18 8.30 -24.87
CA ASN A 429 1.04 9.11 -24.75
C ASN A 429 1.89 8.91 -26.01
N ASN A 430 1.35 9.34 -27.15
CA ASN A 430 2.00 9.21 -28.44
C ASN A 430 1.43 10.25 -29.44
N ALA A 431 2.25 11.19 -29.87
CA ALA A 431 1.89 12.21 -30.84
C ALA A 431 1.62 11.65 -32.24
N ALA A 432 2.14 10.45 -32.57
CA ALA A 432 2.00 9.85 -33.89
C ALA A 432 0.62 9.20 -34.13
N VAL A 433 -0.22 9.04 -33.12
CA VAL A 433 -1.58 8.51 -33.27
C VAL A 433 -2.43 9.55 -34.04
N THR A 434 -2.91 9.16 -35.19
CA THR A 434 -3.76 10.00 -36.07
C THR A 434 -5.12 9.33 -36.30
N GLY A 435 -6.10 10.11 -36.79
CA GLY A 435 -7.42 9.59 -37.14
C GLY A 435 -8.37 9.38 -35.94
N LEU A 436 -8.05 9.92 -34.78
CA LEU A 436 -8.95 9.98 -33.62
C LEU A 436 -9.27 11.43 -33.27
N GLU A 437 -10.49 11.68 -32.80
CA GLU A 437 -10.86 12.96 -32.21
C GLU A 437 -10.34 13.03 -30.78
N CYS A 438 -9.41 13.96 -30.51
CA CYS A 438 -8.77 14.11 -29.20
C CYS A 438 -9.09 15.49 -28.61
N PRO A 439 -10.14 15.61 -27.79
CA PRO A 439 -10.56 16.88 -27.19
C PRO A 439 -9.63 17.36 -26.06
N TYR A 440 -8.78 16.49 -25.51
CA TYR A 440 -7.75 16.87 -24.55
C TYR A 440 -6.35 16.57 -25.10
N ARG A 441 -5.42 17.53 -24.87
CA ARG A 441 -4.00 17.39 -25.23
C ARG A 441 -3.14 18.16 -24.24
N ASP A 442 -2.07 17.50 -23.75
CA ASP A 442 -1.02 18.09 -22.93
C ASP A 442 0.31 17.43 -23.34
N GLY A 443 1.09 18.11 -24.20
CA GLY A 443 2.26 17.52 -24.86
C GLY A 443 1.86 16.32 -25.75
N ASP A 444 2.49 15.17 -25.50
CA ASP A 444 2.21 13.91 -26.20
C ASP A 444 1.01 13.18 -25.63
N LEU A 445 0.58 13.54 -24.41
CA LEU A 445 -0.56 12.93 -23.74
C LEU A 445 -1.87 13.45 -24.33
N ARG A 446 -2.74 12.52 -24.74
CA ARG A 446 -4.03 12.83 -25.38
C ARG A 446 -5.12 11.95 -24.81
N VAL A 447 -6.32 12.51 -24.70
CA VAL A 447 -7.55 11.75 -24.45
C VAL A 447 -8.40 11.83 -25.69
N CYS A 448 -8.68 10.68 -26.29
CA CYS A 448 -9.31 10.59 -27.61
C CYS A 448 -10.55 9.70 -27.57
N ARG A 449 -11.56 10.03 -28.41
CA ARG A 449 -12.72 9.17 -28.66
C ARG A 449 -12.36 8.07 -29.66
N VAL A 450 -12.95 6.90 -29.44
CA VAL A 450 -12.91 5.77 -30.38
C VAL A 450 -14.28 5.69 -31.03
N GLU A 451 -14.43 6.24 -32.23
CA GLU A 451 -15.70 6.28 -32.98
C GLU A 451 -15.89 5.06 -33.90
#